data_d8b241a97a385e46b394115fe88d49f4
#
_entry.id   d8b241a97a385e46b394115fe88d49f4
#
_cell.length_a   1.000
_cell.length_b   1.000
_cell.length_c   1.000
_cell.angle_alpha   90.00
_cell.angle_beta   90.00
_cell.angle_gamma   90.00
#
_symmetry.space_group_name_H-M   'P 1'
#
loop_
_entity.id
_entity.type
_entity.pdbx_description
1 polymer ?
#
loop_
_entity_poly.entity_id
_entity_poly.type
_entity_poly.pdbx_seq_one_letter_code
_entity_poly.pdbx_strand_id
1 'polypeptide(L)'
;GQLYAEAGALAFAKVYTFGPTFRAERSKTRRHLLEFWMVEPEVAFMTHEENMALQEELVSFLVARVLERRSRELEMLGRDPKALEPAAEGHYARLTYKEAVALVNRIAQEDPEVPPLPYGEDFGAPHEAALSRRFDRPVFVERYPARIKAFYMEPYPDRPEVCKSADLLAPEGYGEIIGGSERMSNPDLIEQRIKEH
;
A
#
# COMPACT_ATOMS: atom_id res chain seq x y z
N GLY A 1 6.05 -15.98 -4.05
CA GLY A 1 5.20 -15.41 -3.00
C GLY A 1 5.98 -15.00 -1.77
N GLN A 2 5.42 -14.16 -0.96
CA GLN A 2 6.02 -13.50 0.20
C GLN A 2 6.77 -14.46 1.15
N LEU A 3 6.14 -15.50 1.64
CA LEU A 3 6.75 -16.40 2.65
C LEU A 3 8.04 -17.10 2.14
N TYR A 4 8.06 -17.46 0.88
CA TYR A 4 9.27 -18.07 0.28
C TYR A 4 10.35 -17.01 0.03
N ALA A 5 9.97 -15.81 -0.34
CA ALA A 5 10.90 -14.70 -0.54
C ALA A 5 11.54 -14.26 0.79
N GLU A 6 10.77 -14.24 1.90
CA GLU A 6 11.32 -13.98 3.25
C GLU A 6 12.40 -15.01 3.63
N ALA A 7 12.17 -16.30 3.39
CA ALA A 7 13.19 -17.31 3.62
C ALA A 7 14.45 -17.08 2.75
N GLY A 8 14.26 -16.65 1.50
CA GLY A 8 15.34 -16.24 0.61
C GLY A 8 16.09 -15.00 1.11
N ALA A 9 15.38 -14.02 1.68
CA ALA A 9 15.99 -12.81 2.22
C ALA A 9 16.94 -13.09 3.41
N LEU A 10 16.70 -14.13 4.19
CA LEU A 10 17.61 -14.54 5.26
C LEU A 10 18.99 -14.99 4.72
N ALA A 11 19.04 -15.49 3.50
CA ALA A 11 20.29 -15.93 2.86
C ALA A 11 20.92 -14.85 1.98
N PHE A 12 20.13 -14.06 1.28
CA PHE A 12 20.57 -13.11 0.25
C PHE A 12 20.38 -11.63 0.63
N ALA A 13 19.87 -11.35 1.81
CA ALA A 13 19.57 -10.05 2.37
C ALA A 13 18.46 -9.27 1.61
N LYS A 14 18.55 -9.16 0.29
CA LYS A 14 17.58 -8.46 -0.56
C LYS A 14 17.18 -9.37 -1.70
N VAL A 15 15.90 -9.66 -1.81
CA VAL A 15 15.33 -10.46 -2.88
C VAL A 15 14.04 -9.82 -3.39
N TYR A 16 13.59 -10.20 -4.55
CA TYR A 16 12.25 -9.90 -5.04
C TYR A 16 11.72 -11.04 -5.89
N THR A 17 10.41 -11.15 -5.95
CA THR A 17 9.72 -11.95 -6.96
C THR A 17 8.99 -11.03 -7.94
N PHE A 18 8.89 -11.45 -9.19
CA PHE A 18 8.07 -10.82 -10.20
C PHE A 18 7.36 -11.91 -10.99
N GLY A 19 6.08 -12.04 -10.80
CA GLY A 19 5.35 -13.15 -11.39
C GLY A 19 3.83 -13.05 -11.25
N PRO A 20 3.11 -14.00 -11.86
CA PRO A 20 1.66 -14.06 -11.79
C PRO A 20 1.18 -14.44 -10.38
N THR A 21 0.14 -13.76 -9.95
CA THR A 21 -0.56 -14.00 -8.69
C THR A 21 -2.01 -14.32 -8.99
N PHE A 22 -2.58 -15.29 -8.27
CA PHE A 22 -3.95 -15.76 -8.48
C PHE A 22 -4.74 -15.56 -7.20
N ARG A 23 -5.89 -14.88 -7.27
CA ARG A 23 -6.81 -14.69 -6.14
C ARG A 23 -8.24 -14.97 -6.59
N ALA A 24 -8.85 -16.01 -6.01
CA ALA A 24 -10.25 -16.39 -6.27
C ALA A 24 -11.19 -15.62 -5.33
N GLU A 25 -11.15 -14.30 -5.36
CA GLU A 25 -11.99 -13.44 -4.53
C GLU A 25 -13.32 -13.16 -5.23
N ARG A 26 -14.42 -13.06 -4.45
CA ARG A 26 -15.74 -12.67 -4.95
C ARG A 26 -15.84 -11.15 -5.13
N SER A 27 -14.81 -10.55 -5.68
CA SER A 27 -14.78 -9.11 -5.91
C SER A 27 -15.47 -8.74 -7.23
N LYS A 28 -16.38 -7.78 -7.18
CA LYS A 28 -17.06 -7.22 -8.37
C LYS A 28 -16.58 -5.81 -8.70
N THR A 29 -15.33 -5.50 -8.39
CA THR A 29 -14.77 -4.18 -8.69
C THR A 29 -14.06 -4.18 -10.05
N ARG A 30 -13.89 -3.02 -10.65
CA ARG A 30 -13.16 -2.86 -11.92
C ARG A 30 -11.65 -3.07 -11.78
N ARG A 31 -11.12 -3.12 -10.55
CA ARG A 31 -9.69 -3.17 -10.25
C ARG A 31 -9.19 -4.56 -9.87
N HIS A 32 -10.08 -5.49 -9.51
CA HIS A 32 -9.71 -6.82 -9.06
C HIS A 32 -9.81 -7.83 -10.20
N LEU A 33 -8.67 -8.41 -10.54
CA LEU A 33 -8.55 -9.50 -11.50
C LEU A 33 -8.26 -10.80 -10.75
N LEU A 34 -8.67 -11.94 -11.31
CA LEU A 34 -8.35 -13.27 -10.78
C LEU A 34 -6.88 -13.63 -10.96
N GLU A 35 -6.25 -13.07 -11.99
CA GLU A 35 -4.83 -13.19 -12.29
C GLU A 35 -4.24 -11.80 -12.55
N PHE A 36 -3.12 -11.50 -11.91
CA PHE A 36 -2.38 -10.26 -12.09
C PHE A 36 -0.91 -10.48 -11.73
N TRP A 37 -0.04 -9.54 -12.12
CA TRP A 37 1.38 -9.61 -11.83
C TRP A 37 1.73 -8.74 -10.64
N MET A 38 2.58 -9.27 -9.76
CA MET A 38 3.11 -8.53 -8.61
C MET A 38 4.63 -8.48 -8.64
N VAL A 39 5.17 -7.35 -8.20
CA VAL A 39 6.57 -7.21 -7.78
C VAL A 39 6.56 -7.24 -6.25
N GLU A 40 7.22 -8.22 -5.66
CA GLU A 40 7.19 -8.46 -4.21
C GLU A 40 8.64 -8.48 -3.67
N PRO A 41 9.21 -7.32 -3.29
CA PRO A 41 10.52 -7.26 -2.64
C PRO A 41 10.41 -7.66 -1.17
N GLU A 42 11.40 -8.44 -0.70
CA GLU A 42 11.62 -8.76 0.70
C GLU A 42 13.07 -8.42 1.07
N VAL A 43 13.24 -7.63 2.12
CA VAL A 43 14.56 -7.14 2.52
C VAL A 43 14.77 -7.41 4.01
N ALA A 44 15.80 -8.22 4.31
CA ALA A 44 16.16 -8.54 5.68
C ALA A 44 16.60 -7.29 6.45
N PHE A 45 16.16 -7.18 7.70
CA PHE A 45 16.51 -6.10 8.64
C PHE A 45 16.04 -4.69 8.26
N MET A 46 15.18 -4.57 7.26
CA MET A 46 14.62 -3.29 6.84
C MET A 46 13.55 -2.82 7.82
N THR A 47 13.68 -1.58 8.26
CA THR A 47 12.68 -0.93 9.12
C THR A 47 11.47 -0.45 8.31
N HIS A 48 10.39 -0.14 9.01
CA HIS A 48 9.18 0.42 8.41
C HIS A 48 9.44 1.71 7.60
N GLU A 49 10.25 2.61 8.14
CA GLU A 49 10.60 3.87 7.48
C GLU A 49 11.42 3.64 6.19
N GLU A 50 12.38 2.72 6.23
CA GLU A 50 13.17 2.34 5.06
C GLU A 50 12.31 1.65 4.00
N ASN A 51 11.33 0.85 4.41
CA ASN A 51 10.38 0.21 3.51
C ASN A 51 9.51 1.25 2.78
N MET A 52 8.97 2.24 3.49
CA MET A 52 8.21 3.33 2.85
C MET A 52 9.10 4.15 1.91
N ALA A 53 10.35 4.42 2.28
CA ALA A 53 11.30 5.11 1.40
C ALA A 53 11.58 4.32 0.12
N LEU A 54 11.76 3.00 0.22
CA LEU A 54 11.93 2.12 -0.93
C LEU A 54 10.71 2.12 -1.86
N GLN A 55 9.50 2.09 -1.29
CA GLN A 55 8.26 2.16 -2.07
C GLN A 55 8.14 3.48 -2.84
N GLU A 56 8.44 4.60 -2.17
CA GLU A 56 8.44 5.92 -2.79
C GLU A 56 9.46 6.00 -3.92
N GLU A 57 10.70 5.57 -3.69
CA GLU A 57 11.77 5.53 -4.68
C GLU A 57 11.38 4.66 -5.90
N LEU A 58 10.82 3.48 -5.65
CA LEU A 58 10.38 2.57 -6.72
C LEU A 58 9.31 3.21 -7.61
N VAL A 59 8.27 3.76 -7.02
CA VAL A 59 7.15 4.35 -7.79
C VAL A 59 7.61 5.59 -8.52
N SER A 60 8.35 6.50 -7.87
CA SER A 60 8.90 7.70 -8.51
C SER A 60 9.82 7.34 -9.68
N PHE A 61 10.70 6.35 -9.51
CA PHE A 61 11.56 5.85 -10.58
C PHE A 61 10.75 5.31 -11.76
N LEU A 62 9.76 4.45 -11.50
CA LEU A 62 8.94 3.85 -12.56
C LEU A 62 8.17 4.91 -13.34
N VAL A 63 7.55 5.87 -12.65
CA VAL A 63 6.80 6.96 -13.29
C VAL A 63 7.74 7.86 -14.11
N ALA A 64 8.90 8.23 -13.57
CA ALA A 64 9.90 9.00 -14.30
C ALA A 64 10.37 8.27 -15.58
N ARG A 65 10.58 6.95 -15.49
CA ARG A 65 10.96 6.14 -16.67
C ARG A 65 9.84 6.04 -17.70
N VAL A 66 8.58 5.98 -17.28
CA VAL A 66 7.43 6.02 -18.19
C VAL A 66 7.36 7.37 -18.91
N LEU A 67 7.48 8.48 -18.19
CA LEU A 67 7.49 9.82 -18.77
C LEU A 67 8.63 9.99 -19.77
N GLU A 68 9.84 9.50 -19.45
CA GLU A 68 11.02 9.60 -20.31
C GLU A 68 10.90 8.75 -21.59
N ARG A 69 10.35 7.54 -21.49
CA ARG A 69 10.49 6.51 -22.52
C ARG A 69 9.21 6.13 -23.25
N ARG A 70 8.05 6.56 -22.75
CA ARG A 70 6.73 6.09 -23.22
C ARG A 70 5.78 7.24 -23.57
N SER A 71 6.31 8.37 -23.99
CA SER A 71 5.51 9.55 -24.37
C SER A 71 4.51 9.23 -25.47
N ARG A 72 4.91 8.42 -26.47
CA ARG A 72 4.02 8.02 -27.56
C ARG A 72 2.88 7.13 -27.06
N GLU A 73 3.17 6.17 -26.18
CA GLU A 73 2.15 5.29 -25.61
C GLU A 73 1.19 6.07 -24.72
N LEU A 74 1.68 7.05 -23.94
CA LEU A 74 0.83 7.95 -23.16
C LEU A 74 -0.12 8.76 -24.06
N GLU A 75 0.40 9.31 -25.15
CA GLU A 75 -0.40 10.03 -26.15
C GLU A 75 -1.48 9.13 -26.76
N MET A 76 -1.14 7.90 -27.17
CA MET A 76 -2.07 6.93 -27.73
C MET A 76 -3.20 6.55 -26.73
N LEU A 77 -2.89 6.53 -25.44
CA LEU A 77 -3.84 6.26 -24.38
C LEU A 77 -4.63 7.51 -23.95
N GLY A 78 -4.34 8.69 -24.53
CA GLY A 78 -4.95 9.95 -24.12
C GLY A 78 -4.59 10.38 -22.69
N ARG A 79 -3.45 9.88 -22.17
CA ARG A 79 -2.99 10.20 -20.81
C ARG A 79 -2.19 11.51 -20.81
N ASP A 80 -2.61 12.48 -19.99
CA ASP A 80 -1.83 13.70 -19.77
C ASP A 80 -0.54 13.37 -18.96
N PRO A 81 0.65 13.57 -19.55
CA PRO A 81 1.91 13.34 -18.85
C PRO A 81 2.10 14.23 -17.62
N LYS A 82 1.56 15.46 -17.65
CA LYS A 82 1.68 16.42 -16.54
C LYS A 82 1.01 15.93 -15.27
N ALA A 83 -0.06 15.15 -15.38
CA ALA A 83 -0.71 14.54 -14.23
C ALA A 83 0.13 13.44 -13.56
N LEU A 84 1.21 12.98 -14.20
CA LEU A 84 2.14 12.00 -13.65
C LEU A 84 3.41 12.65 -13.05
N GLU A 85 3.73 13.88 -13.42
CA GLU A 85 4.94 14.58 -12.95
C GLU A 85 5.07 14.63 -11.43
N PRO A 86 4.00 14.96 -10.65
CA PRO A 86 4.09 14.99 -9.20
C PRO A 86 4.48 13.63 -8.58
N ALA A 87 4.03 12.53 -9.18
CA ALA A 87 4.41 11.19 -8.71
C ALA A 87 5.87 10.85 -9.03
N ALA A 88 6.44 11.38 -10.12
CA ALA A 88 7.84 11.22 -10.46
C ALA A 88 8.79 12.04 -9.55
N GLU A 89 8.30 13.16 -9.00
CA GLU A 89 9.06 14.01 -8.09
C GLU A 89 9.25 13.39 -6.69
N GLY A 90 8.40 12.44 -6.30
CA GLY A 90 8.38 11.90 -4.94
C GLY A 90 7.69 12.83 -3.94
N HIS A 91 8.19 12.85 -2.70
CA HIS A 91 7.64 13.64 -1.60
C HIS A 91 6.17 13.29 -1.29
N TYR A 92 5.89 11.99 -1.18
CA TYR A 92 4.56 11.49 -0.94
C TYR A 92 4.08 11.84 0.47
N ALA A 93 2.84 12.32 0.57
CA ALA A 93 2.23 12.62 1.85
C ALA A 93 2.07 11.34 2.68
N ARG A 94 2.15 11.48 4.01
CA ARG A 94 1.95 10.39 4.97
C ARG A 94 0.82 10.74 5.91
N LEU A 95 -0.17 9.89 5.98
CA LEU A 95 -1.29 9.98 6.90
C LEU A 95 -1.27 8.76 7.83
N THR A 96 -1.51 8.99 9.10
CA THR A 96 -1.87 7.89 9.97
C THR A 96 -3.27 7.37 9.59
N TYR A 97 -3.54 6.09 9.83
CA TYR A 97 -4.88 5.52 9.63
C TYR A 97 -5.99 6.36 10.29
N LYS A 98 -5.71 6.90 11.50
CA LYS A 98 -6.66 7.78 12.21
C LYS A 98 -6.98 9.05 11.43
N GLU A 99 -5.96 9.70 10.87
CA GLU A 99 -6.14 10.91 10.04
C GLU A 99 -6.85 10.58 8.73
N ALA A 100 -6.52 9.47 8.10
CA ALA A 100 -7.17 8.99 6.89
C ALA A 100 -8.66 8.69 7.12
N VAL A 101 -9.03 7.99 8.21
CA VAL A 101 -10.43 7.77 8.60
C VAL A 101 -11.17 9.09 8.84
N ALA A 102 -10.54 10.05 9.53
CA ALA A 102 -11.15 11.34 9.77
C ALA A 102 -11.38 12.11 8.46
N LEU A 103 -10.46 12.02 7.50
CA LEU A 103 -10.59 12.65 6.18
C LEU A 103 -11.69 11.97 5.36
N VAL A 104 -11.72 10.64 5.29
CA VAL A 104 -12.78 9.89 4.60
C VAL A 104 -14.17 10.23 5.16
N ASN A 105 -14.32 10.27 6.48
CA ASN A 105 -15.60 10.60 7.09
C ASN A 105 -16.05 12.05 6.85
N ARG A 106 -15.10 12.98 6.65
CA ARG A 106 -15.42 14.32 6.17
C ARG A 106 -15.95 14.30 4.73
N ILE A 107 -15.27 13.54 3.86
CA ILE A 107 -15.70 13.38 2.46
C ILE A 107 -17.09 12.75 2.41
N ALA A 108 -17.37 11.73 3.23
CA ALA A 108 -18.66 11.06 3.31
C ALA A 108 -19.82 12.00 3.74
N GLN A 109 -19.54 13.10 4.43
CA GLN A 109 -20.55 14.13 4.73
C GLN A 109 -20.89 15.00 3.51
N GLU A 110 -19.96 15.13 2.57
CA GLU A 110 -20.10 15.95 1.37
C GLU A 110 -20.54 15.12 0.15
N ASP A 111 -20.18 13.83 0.12
CA ASP A 111 -20.43 12.92 -1.00
C ASP A 111 -21.15 11.64 -0.53
N PRO A 112 -22.46 11.49 -0.84
CA PRO A 112 -23.25 10.33 -0.42
C PRO A 112 -22.83 9.01 -1.10
N GLU A 113 -21.99 9.03 -2.14
CA GLU A 113 -21.43 7.83 -2.75
C GLU A 113 -20.28 7.22 -1.92
N VAL A 114 -19.73 7.99 -0.99
CA VAL A 114 -18.67 7.55 -0.08
C VAL A 114 -19.29 7.11 1.24
N PRO A 115 -19.31 5.82 1.58
CA PRO A 115 -19.84 5.37 2.85
C PRO A 115 -18.98 5.86 4.02
N PRO A 116 -19.58 6.12 5.19
CA PRO A 116 -18.79 6.41 6.39
C PRO A 116 -17.95 5.20 6.79
N LEU A 117 -16.74 5.47 7.31
CA LEU A 117 -15.80 4.45 7.75
C LEU A 117 -15.64 4.49 9.27
N PRO A 118 -16.17 3.50 10.01
CA PRO A 118 -15.92 3.37 11.45
C PRO A 118 -14.42 3.12 11.74
N TYR A 119 -13.92 3.71 12.82
CA TYR A 119 -12.54 3.46 13.24
C TYR A 119 -12.32 1.98 13.56
N GLY A 120 -11.31 1.39 12.93
CA GLY A 120 -10.94 -0.02 13.12
C GLY A 120 -11.59 -0.96 12.10
N GLU A 121 -12.20 -0.45 11.06
CA GLU A 121 -12.57 -1.19 9.85
C GLU A 121 -11.56 -0.92 8.73
N ASP A 122 -11.36 -1.88 7.82
CA ASP A 122 -10.43 -1.71 6.71
C ASP A 122 -11.02 -0.80 5.62
N PHE A 123 -10.15 -0.16 4.84
CA PHE A 123 -10.58 0.65 3.71
C PHE A 123 -11.17 -0.24 2.61
N GLY A 124 -12.37 0.11 2.16
CA GLY A 124 -12.90 -0.44 0.93
C GLY A 124 -12.56 0.44 -0.28
N ALA A 125 -12.74 -0.08 -1.48
CA ALA A 125 -12.45 0.62 -2.73
C ALA A 125 -13.06 2.05 -2.83
N PRO A 126 -14.29 2.33 -2.35
CA PRO A 126 -14.83 3.69 -2.34
C PRO A 126 -14.04 4.64 -1.43
N HIS A 127 -13.57 4.16 -0.26
CA HIS A 127 -12.78 4.94 0.69
C HIS A 127 -11.42 5.32 0.12
N GLU A 128 -10.69 4.33 -0.43
CA GLU A 128 -9.40 4.54 -1.08
C GLU A 128 -9.51 5.52 -2.25
N ALA A 129 -10.53 5.35 -3.10
CA ALA A 129 -10.76 6.23 -4.23
C ALA A 129 -11.06 7.66 -3.79
N ALA A 130 -11.89 7.83 -2.76
CA ALA A 130 -12.24 9.14 -2.22
C ALA A 130 -11.03 9.84 -1.58
N LEU A 131 -10.23 9.08 -0.82
CA LEU A 131 -9.03 9.58 -0.17
C LEU A 131 -7.98 9.99 -1.20
N SER A 132 -7.65 9.10 -2.14
CA SER A 132 -6.57 9.32 -3.11
C SER A 132 -6.85 10.45 -4.11
N ARG A 133 -8.13 10.76 -4.39
CA ARG A 133 -8.50 11.92 -5.21
C ARG A 133 -8.18 13.28 -4.58
N ARG A 134 -7.85 13.32 -3.29
CA ARG A 134 -7.47 14.56 -2.58
C ARG A 134 -6.00 14.92 -2.75
N PHE A 135 -5.22 14.07 -3.43
CA PHE A 135 -3.80 14.25 -3.63
C PHE A 135 -3.45 14.23 -5.13
N ASP A 136 -2.46 15.02 -5.51
CA ASP A 136 -1.91 15.07 -6.88
C ASP A 136 -0.83 14.00 -7.13
N ARG A 137 -0.40 13.30 -6.08
CA ARG A 137 0.64 12.27 -6.05
C ARG A 137 0.25 11.14 -5.11
N PRO A 138 0.96 10.00 -5.10
CA PRO A 138 0.68 8.94 -4.16
C PRO A 138 0.73 9.39 -2.70
N VAL A 139 -0.09 8.77 -1.86
CA VAL A 139 -0.17 9.05 -0.42
C VAL A 139 -0.07 7.77 0.37
N PHE A 140 0.76 7.76 1.41
CA PHE A 140 0.81 6.68 2.38
C PHE A 140 -0.30 6.80 3.41
N VAL A 141 -0.91 5.67 3.74
CA VAL A 141 -1.68 5.51 4.96
C VAL A 141 -0.95 4.49 5.83
N GLU A 142 -0.52 4.90 7.02
CA GLU A 142 0.28 4.07 7.91
C GLU A 142 -0.36 3.91 9.30
N ARG A 143 0.24 3.06 10.15
CA ARG A 143 -0.20 2.84 11.54
C ARG A 143 -1.63 2.32 11.64
N TYR A 144 -1.92 1.31 10.86
CA TYR A 144 -3.20 0.61 10.93
C TYR A 144 -3.39 -0.10 12.27
N PRO A 145 -4.64 -0.24 12.74
CA PRO A 145 -4.93 -1.11 13.88
C PRO A 145 -4.45 -2.53 13.61
N ALA A 146 -3.68 -3.10 14.53
CA ALA A 146 -3.06 -4.42 14.35
C ALA A 146 -4.09 -5.55 14.13
N ARG A 147 -5.32 -5.36 14.63
CA ARG A 147 -6.41 -6.34 14.50
C ARG A 147 -7.00 -6.48 13.09
N ILE A 148 -6.80 -5.48 12.22
CA ILE A 148 -7.33 -5.51 10.83
C ILE A 148 -6.25 -5.80 9.80
N LYS A 149 -5.01 -5.98 10.22
CA LYS A 149 -3.88 -6.31 9.36
C LYS A 149 -3.33 -7.70 9.70
N ALA A 150 -2.48 -8.23 8.84
CA ALA A 150 -1.97 -9.60 8.98
C ALA A 150 -1.16 -9.79 10.28
N PHE A 151 -1.25 -10.98 10.85
CA PHE A 151 -0.68 -11.34 12.14
C PHE A 151 0.85 -11.15 12.24
N TYR A 152 1.55 -11.21 11.12
CA TYR A 152 3.02 -11.13 11.03
C TYR A 152 3.57 -9.69 10.99
N MET A 153 2.72 -8.68 11.03
CA MET A 153 3.15 -7.28 11.00
C MET A 153 3.61 -6.84 12.38
N GLU A 154 4.79 -6.20 12.45
CA GLU A 154 5.39 -5.73 13.70
C GLU A 154 4.54 -4.65 14.36
N PRO A 155 4.13 -4.80 15.63
CA PRO A 155 3.45 -3.73 16.36
C PRO A 155 4.43 -2.61 16.76
N TYR A 156 3.93 -1.39 16.98
CA TYR A 156 4.72 -0.34 17.60
C TYR A 156 4.94 -0.66 19.07
N PRO A 157 6.18 -0.55 19.59
CA PRO A 157 6.49 -0.92 20.98
C PRO A 157 5.74 -0.09 22.04
N ASP A 158 5.50 1.19 21.74
CA ASP A 158 4.78 2.13 22.61
C ASP A 158 3.26 2.10 22.40
N ARG A 159 2.81 1.51 21.30
CA ARG A 159 1.39 1.42 20.91
C ARG A 159 1.08 0.09 20.22
N PRO A 160 1.04 -1.01 20.96
CA PRO A 160 0.90 -2.36 20.37
C PRO A 160 -0.45 -2.62 19.68
N GLU A 161 -1.42 -1.71 19.85
CA GLU A 161 -2.70 -1.75 19.14
C GLU A 161 -2.60 -1.31 17.67
N VAL A 162 -1.46 -0.74 17.25
CA VAL A 162 -1.18 -0.37 15.86
C VAL A 162 0.09 -1.06 15.36
N CYS A 163 0.13 -1.38 14.07
CA CYS A 163 1.26 -2.06 13.45
C CYS A 163 2.06 -1.15 12.51
N LYS A 164 3.32 -1.50 12.31
CA LYS A 164 4.25 -0.88 11.38
C LYS A 164 3.95 -1.35 9.94
N SER A 165 2.82 -0.88 9.42
CA SER A 165 2.35 -1.15 8.07
C SER A 165 1.98 0.14 7.37
N ALA A 166 2.10 0.15 6.06
CA ALA A 166 1.64 1.24 5.22
C ALA A 166 1.08 0.69 3.91
N ASP A 167 -0.02 1.30 3.47
CA ASP A 167 -0.55 1.14 2.13
C ASP A 167 -0.26 2.42 1.34
N LEU A 168 0.27 2.29 0.12
CA LEU A 168 0.50 3.39 -0.79
C LEU A 168 -0.65 3.48 -1.77
N LEU A 169 -1.37 4.59 -1.76
CA LEU A 169 -2.50 4.85 -2.63
C LEU A 169 -2.09 5.74 -3.79
N ALA A 170 -2.36 5.31 -5.03
CA ALA A 170 -2.15 6.13 -6.21
C ALA A 170 -3.26 7.19 -6.36
N PRO A 171 -2.95 8.42 -6.85
CA PRO A 171 -3.91 9.51 -6.99
C PRO A 171 -5.05 9.20 -7.96
N GLU A 172 -5.93 10.16 -8.19
CA GLU A 172 -7.04 10.10 -9.16
C GLU A 172 -8.09 9.00 -8.87
N GLY A 173 -8.08 8.41 -7.69
CA GLY A 173 -9.03 7.36 -7.33
C GLY A 173 -8.59 5.94 -7.70
N TYR A 174 -7.34 5.75 -8.08
CA TYR A 174 -6.80 4.41 -8.34
C TYR A 174 -6.71 3.56 -7.08
N GLY A 175 -6.49 4.16 -5.89
CA GLY A 175 -6.42 3.45 -4.62
C GLY A 175 -5.11 2.70 -4.42
N GLU A 176 -5.12 1.66 -3.59
CA GLU A 176 -3.91 0.92 -3.20
C GLU A 176 -3.16 0.34 -4.40
N ILE A 177 -1.86 0.62 -4.45
CA ILE A 177 -0.91 0.05 -5.42
C ILE A 177 0.20 -0.75 -4.75
N ILE A 178 0.53 -0.47 -3.49
CA ILE A 178 1.50 -1.22 -2.70
C ILE A 178 0.99 -1.32 -1.27
N GLY A 179 1.00 -2.52 -0.70
CA GLY A 179 0.88 -2.77 0.73
C GLY A 179 2.20 -3.30 1.28
N GLY A 180 2.68 -2.77 2.41
CA GLY A 180 3.93 -3.19 2.99
C GLY A 180 3.97 -3.08 4.51
N SER A 181 4.89 -3.83 5.14
CA SER A 181 5.07 -3.79 6.59
C SER A 181 6.48 -4.19 7.00
N GLU A 182 6.88 -3.74 8.19
CA GLU A 182 7.97 -4.37 8.92
C GLU A 182 7.47 -5.72 9.46
N ARG A 183 8.29 -6.77 9.33
CA ARG A 183 7.92 -8.11 9.80
C ARG A 183 8.19 -8.25 11.29
N MET A 184 7.29 -8.94 11.99
CA MET A 184 7.43 -9.23 13.41
C MET A 184 8.69 -10.08 13.65
N SER A 185 9.50 -9.63 14.59
CA SER A 185 10.77 -10.26 14.94
C SER A 185 10.71 -11.11 16.22
N ASN A 186 9.66 -10.95 17.03
CA ASN A 186 9.47 -11.70 18.27
C ASN A 186 8.74 -13.02 18.02
N PRO A 187 9.42 -14.20 18.16
CA PRO A 187 8.83 -15.50 17.84
C PRO A 187 7.67 -15.86 18.79
N ASP A 188 7.74 -15.49 20.08
CA ASP A 188 6.68 -15.80 21.05
C ASP A 188 5.39 -15.04 20.69
N LEU A 189 5.53 -13.79 20.28
CA LEU A 189 4.40 -12.97 19.85
C LEU A 189 3.80 -13.47 18.51
N ILE A 190 4.63 -13.92 17.59
CA ILE A 190 4.17 -14.55 16.34
C ILE A 190 3.36 -15.82 16.67
N GLU A 191 3.89 -16.70 17.53
CA GLU A 191 3.20 -17.92 17.92
C GLU A 191 1.86 -17.64 18.62
N GLN A 192 1.83 -16.64 19.49
CA GLN A 192 0.59 -16.19 20.12
C GLN A 192 -0.42 -15.74 19.06
N ARG A 193 -0.04 -14.87 18.15
CA ARG A 193 -0.91 -14.35 17.11
C ARG A 193 -1.42 -15.39 16.13
N ILE A 194 -0.61 -16.40 15.81
CA ILE A 194 -1.06 -17.55 14.99
C ILE A 194 -2.17 -18.34 15.71
N LYS A 195 -2.13 -18.43 17.04
CA LYS A 195 -3.15 -19.13 17.82
C LYS A 195 -4.46 -18.34 17.97
N GLU A 196 -4.40 -17.01 17.85
CA GLU A 196 -5.55 -16.10 17.91
C GLU A 196 -6.33 -16.00 16.59
N HIS A 197 -5.69 -16.38 15.47
CA HIS A 197 -6.27 -16.43 14.11
C HIS A 197 -6.79 -17.81 13.75
#